data_878d4528f4729e10dc2243df09714e34
#
_entry.id   878d4528f4729e10dc2243df09714e34
#
_cell.length_a   1.000
_cell.length_b   1.000
_cell.length_c   1.000
_cell.angle_alpha   90.00
_cell.angle_beta   90.00
_cell.angle_gamma   90.00
#
_symmetry.space_group_name_H-M   'P 1'
#
loop_
_entity.id
_entity.type
_entity.pdbx_description
1 polymer ?
#
loop_
_entity_poly.entity_id
_entity_poly.type
_entity_poly.pdbx_seq_one_letter_code
_entity_poly.pdbx_strand_id
1 'polypeptide(L)'
;MSLNPVDRRTFLGRSAAAGAGVALAGGAVVGAAGTAGAAEAHGRGHGHGHGRPGKRYSFTVMGTTDLHGNVFNWDYFTDKEYDDAARNDVGLAKISTLVDQVRREKGRRNTLLIDAGDTIQGTQLSYYYAKIDPITARRGPMHPMAQAMNAIGYDAAALGNHEFNYGIPVLRKFEEQCDFPLLGANALDARTLRPAFAPYVIKRLRTPFGRDVRVAVLGLTNPGIAIWDKVNVGGKMVFPGLEEQAAKWVPKLRSMGADVVIVSAHSGSSGTSSYGDQLPYVENAAGLVAEQVPGIDAILVGHAHVEIAEHFVTNKVTGKRVVLSEPAKWGQRLTVFDFDLVWEKGRWTVEKAGSQVLNSNTVAEDRKVVSLLRDEHRKVVAYVNQVIGTSVVAMSTADAPWKDEPIIDLINQVQAETVAAALAGGEYAELPVLSQASCFSRTAGIPAGDVTIRDAAGLYPFENTLEARLLTGAQLKEYLEYSARYYVRTPAGGPVDTAKLTNADGIPDYNYDAVSGVTYDIDIAQPVGSRIVGLSFEGKPVDPAARFVFAVNNYRASGGGNFPHVPGAKQVWANSDEIRNTIIAWVQAKGSVDPAAFASVGWRLTREGTPVFP
;
A
#
# COMPACT_ATOMS: atom_id res chain seq x y z
N MET A 1 -27.01 -35.97 -8.47
CA MET A 1 -27.35 -35.44 -7.13
C MET A 1 -26.88 -33.99 -7.11
N SER A 2 -27.82 -33.08 -7.20
CA SER A 2 -27.58 -31.64 -7.29
C SER A 2 -27.38 -31.07 -5.89
N LEU A 3 -26.25 -30.37 -5.68
CA LEU A 3 -26.03 -29.58 -4.48
C LEU A 3 -26.45 -28.12 -4.76
N ASN A 4 -27.40 -27.62 -3.97
CA ASN A 4 -27.92 -26.25 -4.02
C ASN A 4 -26.84 -25.23 -3.65
N PRO A 5 -26.82 -24.03 -4.27
CA PRO A 5 -25.94 -22.95 -3.89
C PRO A 5 -26.46 -22.25 -2.62
N VAL A 6 -25.58 -22.07 -1.65
CA VAL A 6 -25.83 -21.32 -0.41
C VAL A 6 -25.89 -19.82 -0.73
N ASP A 7 -26.96 -19.20 -0.29
CA ASP A 7 -27.29 -17.78 -0.50
C ASP A 7 -26.27 -16.83 0.15
N ARG A 8 -25.64 -15.98 -0.67
CA ARG A 8 -24.60 -15.00 -0.29
C ARG A 8 -25.11 -13.74 0.42
N ARG A 9 -26.41 -13.67 0.75
CA ARG A 9 -27.02 -12.45 1.30
C ARG A 9 -27.01 -12.30 2.82
N THR A 10 -26.53 -13.29 3.57
CA THR A 10 -26.64 -13.28 5.04
C THR A 10 -25.36 -12.85 5.78
N PHE A 11 -24.27 -12.52 5.08
CA PHE A 11 -22.99 -12.21 5.75
C PHE A 11 -22.65 -10.69 5.86
N LEU A 12 -23.39 -9.81 5.18
CA LEU A 12 -23.11 -8.36 5.15
C LEU A 12 -24.01 -7.50 6.07
N GLY A 13 -24.73 -8.10 7.01
CA GLY A 13 -25.75 -7.41 7.79
C GLY A 13 -25.47 -7.14 9.27
N ARG A 14 -24.23 -7.23 9.77
CA ARG A 14 -23.95 -6.98 11.20
C ARG A 14 -22.60 -6.32 11.48
N SER A 15 -22.41 -5.11 11.02
CA SER A 15 -21.31 -4.26 11.49
C SER A 15 -21.64 -2.77 11.31
N ALA A 16 -22.78 -2.34 11.81
CA ALA A 16 -23.08 -0.91 12.00
C ALA A 16 -24.13 -0.78 13.10
N ALA A 17 -23.68 -0.61 14.35
CA ALA A 17 -24.36 0.14 15.42
C ALA A 17 -23.77 -0.22 16.79
N ALA A 18 -22.86 0.60 17.30
CA ALA A 18 -22.70 0.85 18.74
C ALA A 18 -21.78 2.06 18.93
N GLY A 19 -22.33 3.23 18.75
CA GLY A 19 -21.75 4.49 19.18
C GLY A 19 -22.84 5.29 19.85
N ALA A 20 -22.93 5.25 21.17
CA ALA A 20 -23.55 6.31 21.97
C ALA A 20 -23.13 6.15 23.43
N GLY A 21 -22.59 7.21 23.97
CA GLY A 21 -21.91 7.31 25.24
C GLY A 21 -22.76 7.18 26.48
N VAL A 22 -22.07 7.05 27.59
CA VAL A 22 -22.51 7.54 28.91
C VAL A 22 -21.33 8.16 29.61
N ALA A 23 -21.55 9.38 30.11
CA ALA A 23 -20.62 10.17 30.89
C ALA A 23 -20.84 9.96 32.39
N LEU A 24 -19.75 10.12 33.14
CA LEU A 24 -19.64 10.64 34.53
C LEU A 24 -20.37 9.97 35.70
N ALA A 25 -19.60 9.42 36.64
CA ALA A 25 -19.62 9.98 38.02
C ALA A 25 -18.45 9.39 38.82
N GLY A 26 -17.74 10.29 39.51
CA GLY A 26 -16.62 9.97 40.36
C GLY A 26 -17.06 9.52 41.76
N GLY A 27 -16.09 8.99 42.51
CA GLY A 27 -16.24 8.60 43.88
C GLY A 27 -14.95 8.01 44.44
N ALA A 28 -14.14 8.85 45.05
CA ALA A 28 -13.01 8.45 45.86
C ALA A 28 -13.44 7.96 47.22
N VAL A 29 -12.88 6.86 47.71
CA VAL A 29 -12.81 6.56 49.15
C VAL A 29 -11.47 5.94 49.49
N VAL A 30 -10.85 6.54 50.50
CA VAL A 30 -9.56 6.27 51.13
C VAL A 30 -9.75 5.32 52.32
N GLY A 31 -8.72 4.53 52.63
CA GLY A 31 -8.41 4.01 53.97
C GLY A 31 -8.69 2.53 54.13
N ALA A 32 -7.95 1.76 54.90
CA ALA A 32 -6.86 1.87 55.80
C ALA A 32 -6.34 0.46 56.11
N ALA A 33 -5.13 0.39 56.59
CA ALA A 33 -4.43 -0.81 56.98
C ALA A 33 -5.02 -1.53 58.20
N GLY A 34 -4.81 -2.85 58.29
CA GLY A 34 -5.05 -3.62 59.48
C GLY A 34 -4.20 -4.88 59.53
N THR A 35 -3.35 -4.93 60.51
CA THR A 35 -2.36 -5.98 60.83
C THR A 35 -2.94 -7.13 61.67
N ALA A 36 -2.25 -8.26 61.55
CA ALA A 36 -1.95 -9.27 62.58
C ALA A 36 -2.88 -10.47 62.82
N GLY A 37 -2.24 -11.62 62.91
CA GLY A 37 -2.60 -12.68 63.81
C GLY A 37 -2.30 -14.10 63.33
N ALA A 38 -1.20 -14.66 63.81
CA ALA A 38 -0.80 -16.06 63.65
C ALA A 38 -1.67 -17.02 64.47
N ALA A 39 -1.86 -18.26 63.96
CA ALA A 39 -1.94 -19.46 64.81
C ALA A 39 -1.76 -20.72 63.97
N GLU A 40 -0.91 -21.58 64.45
CA GLU A 40 -0.51 -22.89 63.92
C GLU A 40 -1.62 -23.92 64.01
N ALA A 41 -1.66 -24.86 63.03
CA ALA A 41 -2.14 -26.20 63.23
C ALA A 41 -1.45 -27.18 62.29
N HIS A 42 -0.74 -28.14 62.85
CA HIS A 42 -0.10 -29.25 62.16
C HIS A 42 -1.12 -30.19 61.51
N GLY A 43 -0.99 -30.39 60.18
CA GLY A 43 -1.64 -31.46 59.46
C GLY A 43 -0.66 -32.09 58.47
N ARG A 44 -0.14 -33.28 58.75
CA ARG A 44 0.66 -34.08 57.81
C ARG A 44 -0.26 -34.58 56.71
N GLY A 45 -0.11 -34.02 55.50
CA GLY A 45 -0.76 -34.50 54.29
C GLY A 45 0.28 -34.75 53.22
N HIS A 46 0.20 -35.92 52.58
CA HIS A 46 1.10 -36.49 51.57
C HIS A 46 1.43 -35.53 50.43
N GLY A 47 2.73 -35.45 50.12
CA GLY A 47 3.27 -34.62 49.08
C GLY A 47 2.76 -35.00 47.68
N HIS A 48 1.93 -34.15 47.10
CA HIS A 48 1.87 -34.03 45.67
C HIS A 48 3.05 -33.13 45.25
N GLY A 49 3.96 -33.68 44.46
CA GLY A 49 5.09 -32.96 43.93
C GLY A 49 4.63 -31.74 43.15
N HIS A 50 4.71 -30.55 43.77
CA HIS A 50 4.67 -29.30 43.07
C HIS A 50 5.91 -29.25 42.16
N GLY A 51 5.74 -29.60 40.88
CA GLY A 51 6.75 -29.34 39.86
C GLY A 51 7.19 -27.88 40.00
N ARG A 52 8.51 -27.64 40.09
CA ARG A 52 9.06 -26.27 40.09
C ARG A 52 8.42 -25.52 38.94
N PRO A 53 7.85 -24.32 39.18
CA PRO A 53 7.27 -23.54 38.08
C PRO A 53 8.32 -23.39 36.98
N GLY A 54 7.95 -23.75 35.74
CA GLY A 54 8.83 -23.70 34.59
C GLY A 54 9.41 -22.27 34.45
N LYS A 55 10.65 -22.12 33.99
CA LYS A 55 11.23 -20.80 33.72
C LYS A 55 10.34 -20.07 32.74
N ARG A 56 10.01 -18.81 33.01
CA ARG A 56 9.20 -17.95 32.17
C ARG A 56 10.04 -16.78 31.66
N TYR A 57 9.80 -16.37 30.43
CA TYR A 57 10.46 -15.21 29.80
C TYR A 57 9.52 -14.55 28.85
N SER A 58 9.45 -13.21 28.90
CA SER A 58 8.63 -12.42 27.99
C SER A 58 9.50 -11.54 27.13
N PHE A 59 9.10 -11.33 25.88
CA PHE A 59 9.73 -10.40 24.96
C PHE A 59 8.68 -9.79 24.03
N THR A 60 9.06 -8.70 23.36
CA THR A 60 8.19 -7.91 22.50
C THR A 60 8.79 -7.77 21.11
N VAL A 61 7.96 -7.85 20.08
CA VAL A 61 8.34 -7.53 18.70
C VAL A 61 7.48 -6.37 18.22
N MET A 62 8.15 -5.31 17.81
CA MET A 62 7.50 -4.15 17.19
C MET A 62 7.54 -4.28 15.68
N GLY A 63 6.52 -3.76 14.99
CA GLY A 63 6.40 -3.87 13.55
C GLY A 63 5.87 -2.61 12.87
N THR A 64 6.48 -2.27 11.74
CA THR A 64 5.98 -1.28 10.76
C THR A 64 5.73 -1.94 9.42
N THR A 65 5.01 -1.27 8.54
CA THR A 65 4.77 -1.65 7.15
C THR A 65 4.42 -0.43 6.33
N ASP A 66 4.56 -0.53 5.02
CA ASP A 66 4.03 0.47 4.07
C ASP A 66 4.46 1.90 4.43
N LEU A 67 5.73 2.08 4.78
CA LEU A 67 6.28 3.38 5.19
C LEU A 67 6.32 4.38 4.03
N HIS A 68 6.47 3.89 2.79
CA HIS A 68 6.39 4.68 1.57
C HIS A 68 7.18 5.99 1.60
N GLY A 69 8.40 5.96 2.17
CA GLY A 69 9.27 7.14 2.23
C GLY A 69 8.88 8.20 3.24
N ASN A 70 7.95 7.92 4.15
CA ASN A 70 7.53 8.87 5.17
C ASN A 70 8.48 8.84 6.36
N VAL A 71 9.40 9.80 6.42
CA VAL A 71 10.28 10.03 7.58
C VAL A 71 9.67 11.04 8.54
N PHE A 72 9.15 12.14 8.02
CA PHE A 72 8.58 13.26 8.77
C PHE A 72 7.05 13.21 8.72
N ASN A 73 6.39 13.89 9.65
CA ASN A 73 4.97 14.20 9.55
C ASN A 73 4.74 15.33 8.53
N TRP A 74 5.01 15.06 7.25
CA TRP A 74 5.05 16.06 6.19
C TRP A 74 4.47 15.56 4.89
N ASP A 75 3.60 16.34 4.28
CA ASP A 75 3.09 16.10 2.93
C ASP A 75 3.85 17.00 1.92
N TYR A 76 4.71 16.39 1.12
CA TYR A 76 5.51 17.09 0.11
C TYR A 76 4.70 17.60 -1.09
N PHE A 77 3.48 17.12 -1.31
CA PHE A 77 2.62 17.62 -2.38
C PHE A 77 1.91 18.91 -1.99
N THR A 78 1.56 19.06 -0.72
CA THR A 78 0.93 20.28 -0.20
C THR A 78 1.93 21.21 0.51
N ASP A 79 3.16 20.74 0.73
CA ASP A 79 4.25 21.42 1.47
C ASP A 79 3.79 21.87 2.87
N LYS A 80 3.17 20.95 3.58
CA LYS A 80 2.61 21.18 4.93
C LYS A 80 2.79 19.96 5.81
N GLU A 81 2.62 20.17 7.11
CA GLU A 81 2.45 19.05 8.05
C GLU A 81 1.25 18.19 7.60
N TYR A 82 1.45 16.86 7.62
CA TYR A 82 0.40 15.93 7.22
C TYR A 82 -0.74 15.95 8.24
N ASP A 83 -1.97 16.08 7.78
CA ASP A 83 -3.20 15.93 8.54
C ASP A 83 -4.30 15.42 7.61
N ASP A 84 -5.03 14.41 8.03
CA ASP A 84 -6.17 13.87 7.29
C ASP A 84 -7.47 14.01 8.10
N ALA A 85 -8.59 13.63 7.49
CA ALA A 85 -9.92 13.72 8.13
C ALA A 85 -10.03 12.85 9.40
N ALA A 86 -9.19 11.83 9.54
CA ALA A 86 -9.12 10.96 10.71
C ALA A 86 -8.09 11.44 11.76
N ARG A 87 -7.44 12.59 11.50
CA ARG A 87 -6.38 13.16 12.36
C ARG A 87 -5.22 12.21 12.57
N ASN A 88 -4.82 11.50 11.51
CA ASN A 88 -3.62 10.70 11.56
C ASN A 88 -2.38 11.58 11.38
N ASP A 89 -1.33 11.20 12.10
CA ASP A 89 0.03 11.63 11.83
C ASP A 89 0.81 10.51 11.15
N VAL A 90 1.89 10.85 10.48
CA VAL A 90 2.73 9.91 9.72
C VAL A 90 4.20 10.05 10.10
N GLY A 91 5.01 9.10 9.66
CA GLY A 91 6.46 9.23 9.60
C GLY A 91 7.25 8.45 10.64
N LEU A 92 8.43 8.01 10.21
CA LEU A 92 9.39 7.26 11.02
C LEU A 92 9.87 8.03 12.26
N ALA A 93 9.91 9.37 12.20
CA ALA A 93 10.31 10.19 13.36
C ALA A 93 9.34 10.04 14.54
N LYS A 94 8.04 9.89 14.27
CA LYS A 94 7.04 9.59 15.32
C LYS A 94 7.09 8.12 15.75
N ILE A 95 7.26 7.20 14.80
CA ILE A 95 7.48 5.78 15.11
C ILE A 95 8.70 5.59 16.01
N SER A 96 9.80 6.32 15.78
CA SER A 96 10.98 6.28 16.65
C SER A 96 10.65 6.60 18.11
N THR A 97 9.80 7.60 18.36
CA THR A 97 9.36 7.95 19.70
C THR A 97 8.56 6.81 20.35
N LEU A 98 7.65 6.18 19.61
CA LEU A 98 6.87 5.03 20.12
C LEU A 98 7.79 3.83 20.38
N VAL A 99 8.72 3.52 19.49
CA VAL A 99 9.72 2.45 19.67
C VAL A 99 10.54 2.67 20.93
N ASP A 100 10.98 3.90 21.17
CA ASP A 100 11.75 4.24 22.37
C ASP A 100 10.88 4.14 23.65
N GLN A 101 9.58 4.44 23.59
CA GLN A 101 8.65 4.22 24.72
C GLN A 101 8.53 2.74 25.05
N VAL A 102 8.27 1.89 24.05
CA VAL A 102 8.19 0.43 24.24
C VAL A 102 9.52 -0.14 24.75
N ARG A 103 10.66 0.30 24.20
CA ARG A 103 11.99 -0.13 24.66
C ARG A 103 12.28 0.27 26.11
N ARG A 104 11.81 1.43 26.58
CA ARG A 104 11.94 1.84 27.98
C ARG A 104 11.09 0.99 28.90
N GLU A 105 9.87 0.64 28.47
CA GLU A 105 8.94 -0.17 29.25
C GLU A 105 9.36 -1.64 29.34
N LYS A 106 9.63 -2.25 28.18
CA LYS A 106 9.89 -3.70 28.06
C LYS A 106 11.38 -4.07 28.23
N GLY A 107 12.27 -3.06 28.17
CA GLY A 107 13.72 -3.25 28.14
C GLY A 107 14.25 -3.52 26.73
N ARG A 108 15.18 -2.69 26.23
CA ARG A 108 15.72 -2.76 24.85
C ARG A 108 16.23 -4.16 24.45
N ARG A 109 16.78 -4.93 25.40
CA ARG A 109 17.31 -6.28 25.13
C ARG A 109 16.22 -7.35 24.94
N ASN A 110 14.99 -7.02 25.31
CA ASN A 110 13.83 -7.88 25.21
C ASN A 110 12.92 -7.45 24.05
N THR A 111 13.38 -6.57 23.19
CA THR A 111 12.59 -6.04 22.06
C THR A 111 13.29 -6.28 20.74
N LEU A 112 12.52 -6.58 19.70
CA LEU A 112 12.93 -6.55 18.29
C LEU A 112 12.05 -5.55 17.54
N LEU A 113 12.57 -5.01 16.43
CA LEU A 113 11.84 -4.12 15.54
C LEU A 113 12.01 -4.61 14.10
N ILE A 114 10.90 -4.90 13.44
CA ILE A 114 10.87 -5.42 12.07
C ILE A 114 9.95 -4.57 11.18
N ASP A 115 10.10 -4.70 9.87
CA ASP A 115 9.26 -4.03 8.88
C ASP A 115 8.71 -5.05 7.88
N ALA A 116 7.50 -4.82 7.34
CA ALA A 116 6.88 -5.72 6.38
C ALA A 116 6.93 -5.21 4.92
N GLY A 117 7.77 -4.22 4.62
CA GLY A 117 8.05 -3.77 3.25
C GLY A 117 7.28 -2.53 2.81
N ASP A 118 7.46 -2.16 1.55
CA ASP A 118 7.02 -0.93 0.91
C ASP A 118 7.61 0.31 1.60
N THR A 119 8.93 0.34 1.62
CA THR A 119 9.70 1.34 2.37
C THR A 119 10.18 2.51 1.50
N ILE A 120 10.71 2.22 0.28
CA ILE A 120 11.53 3.20 -0.48
C ILE A 120 10.78 3.94 -1.59
N GLN A 121 9.49 3.72 -1.76
CA GLN A 121 8.67 4.37 -2.78
C GLN A 121 7.46 5.06 -2.14
N GLY A 122 7.02 6.22 -2.65
CA GLY A 122 5.76 6.89 -2.30
C GLY A 122 5.88 8.40 -2.14
N THR A 123 6.81 8.90 -1.33
CA THR A 123 7.00 10.35 -1.15
C THR A 123 8.01 10.94 -2.12
N GLN A 124 7.96 12.27 -2.30
CA GLN A 124 8.99 13.01 -3.02
C GLN A 124 10.39 12.86 -2.39
N LEU A 125 10.45 12.57 -1.08
CA LEU A 125 11.73 12.27 -0.42
C LEU A 125 12.37 11.01 -1.01
N SER A 126 11.63 9.92 -1.12
CA SER A 126 12.14 8.68 -1.73
C SER A 126 12.46 8.86 -3.21
N TYR A 127 11.57 9.52 -3.95
CA TYR A 127 11.77 9.81 -5.36
C TYR A 127 13.06 10.61 -5.62
N TYR A 128 13.31 11.65 -4.84
CA TYR A 128 14.51 12.50 -4.98
C TYR A 128 15.80 11.68 -4.90
N TYR A 129 15.89 10.78 -3.90
CA TYR A 129 17.08 9.95 -3.68
C TYR A 129 17.14 8.69 -4.56
N ALA A 130 16.06 8.36 -5.24
CA ALA A 130 16.08 7.33 -6.27
C ALA A 130 16.44 7.87 -7.67
N LYS A 131 16.03 9.11 -8.02
CA LYS A 131 16.05 9.63 -9.39
C LYS A 131 16.80 10.96 -9.56
N ILE A 132 16.67 11.92 -8.63
CA ILE A 132 17.25 13.28 -8.80
C ILE A 132 18.69 13.35 -8.27
N ASP A 133 18.93 12.91 -7.04
CA ASP A 133 20.25 12.72 -6.45
C ASP A 133 20.43 11.23 -6.08
N PRO A 134 20.59 10.36 -7.10
CA PRO A 134 20.38 8.92 -6.92
C PRO A 134 21.45 8.28 -6.05
N ILE A 135 21.01 7.46 -5.10
CA ILE A 135 21.90 6.67 -4.23
C ILE A 135 22.83 5.74 -5.02
N THR A 136 22.48 5.39 -6.25
CA THR A 136 23.29 4.56 -7.16
C THR A 136 24.42 5.31 -7.84
N ALA A 137 24.48 6.63 -7.73
CA ALA A 137 25.59 7.41 -8.29
C ALA A 137 26.93 7.01 -7.63
N ARG A 138 28.05 7.21 -8.34
CA ARG A 138 29.40 6.80 -7.87
C ARG A 138 29.78 7.32 -6.47
N ARG A 139 29.22 8.45 -6.07
CA ARG A 139 29.33 9.06 -4.73
C ARG A 139 27.93 9.46 -4.25
N GLY A 140 26.94 8.61 -4.56
CA GLY A 140 25.58 8.87 -4.18
C GLY A 140 25.39 8.97 -2.67
N PRO A 141 24.38 9.71 -2.24
CA PRO A 141 24.05 9.86 -0.82
C PRO A 141 23.55 8.54 -0.22
N MET A 142 23.45 8.51 1.09
CA MET A 142 22.69 7.46 1.77
C MET A 142 21.19 7.75 1.66
N HIS A 143 20.38 6.71 1.41
CA HIS A 143 18.93 6.86 1.32
C HIS A 143 18.35 7.29 2.68
N PRO A 144 17.49 8.33 2.77
CA PRO A 144 16.97 8.82 4.05
C PRO A 144 16.24 7.75 4.87
N MET A 145 15.51 6.84 4.23
CA MET A 145 14.87 5.72 4.91
C MET A 145 15.89 4.78 5.55
N ALA A 146 16.98 4.45 4.85
CA ALA A 146 18.07 3.64 5.43
C ALA A 146 18.71 4.35 6.63
N GLN A 147 18.97 5.66 6.52
CA GLN A 147 19.53 6.44 7.63
C GLN A 147 18.61 6.43 8.86
N ALA A 148 17.31 6.67 8.65
CA ALA A 148 16.32 6.67 9.72
C ALA A 148 16.19 5.29 10.37
N MET A 149 16.01 4.23 9.58
CA MET A 149 15.81 2.87 10.08
C MET A 149 17.05 2.34 10.82
N ASN A 150 18.26 2.63 10.32
CA ASN A 150 19.51 2.31 11.02
C ASN A 150 19.60 3.04 12.37
N ALA A 151 19.30 4.33 12.40
CA ALA A 151 19.35 5.15 13.62
C ALA A 151 18.31 4.67 14.67
N ILE A 152 17.13 4.26 14.25
CA ILE A 152 16.08 3.69 15.11
C ILE A 152 16.48 2.28 15.58
N GLY A 153 17.23 1.54 14.75
CA GLY A 153 17.73 0.21 15.03
C GLY A 153 16.71 -0.87 14.72
N TYR A 154 16.35 -0.98 13.44
CA TYR A 154 15.60 -2.11 12.90
C TYR A 154 16.44 -3.39 12.94
N ASP A 155 15.78 -4.52 13.11
CA ASP A 155 16.39 -5.84 13.17
C ASP A 155 16.30 -6.61 11.85
N ALA A 156 15.27 -6.34 11.05
CA ALA A 156 15.03 -6.86 9.71
C ALA A 156 13.89 -6.09 9.03
N ALA A 157 13.83 -6.13 7.69
CA ALA A 157 12.68 -5.71 6.91
C ALA A 157 12.38 -6.75 5.83
N ALA A 158 11.10 -7.06 5.59
CA ALA A 158 10.71 -7.82 4.40
C ALA A 158 10.71 -6.89 3.17
N LEU A 159 10.75 -7.47 1.98
CA LEU A 159 10.52 -6.74 0.74
C LEU A 159 9.02 -6.61 0.50
N GLY A 160 8.55 -5.42 0.17
CA GLY A 160 7.24 -5.21 -0.42
C GLY A 160 7.31 -5.19 -1.95
N ASN A 161 6.21 -4.86 -2.61
CA ASN A 161 6.20 -4.72 -4.06
C ASN A 161 6.82 -3.40 -4.52
N HIS A 162 6.68 -2.35 -3.76
CA HIS A 162 7.21 -1.03 -4.11
C HIS A 162 8.73 -0.90 -3.93
N GLU A 163 9.42 -1.86 -3.35
CA GLU A 163 10.88 -1.94 -3.38
C GLU A 163 11.44 -2.10 -4.79
N PHE A 164 10.66 -2.62 -5.74
CA PHE A 164 11.11 -2.90 -7.11
C PHE A 164 10.86 -1.77 -8.10
N ASN A 165 10.06 -0.75 -7.76
CA ASN A 165 9.63 0.31 -8.68
C ASN A 165 10.80 1.12 -9.25
N TYR A 166 11.82 1.42 -8.46
CA TYR A 166 13.01 2.13 -8.94
C TYR A 166 14.07 1.21 -9.57
N GLY A 167 13.74 -0.08 -9.73
CA GLY A 167 14.60 -1.09 -10.32
C GLY A 167 15.56 -1.76 -9.33
N ILE A 168 16.01 -2.96 -9.71
CA ILE A 168 16.89 -3.80 -8.89
C ILE A 168 18.19 -3.08 -8.45
N PRO A 169 18.83 -2.22 -9.27
CA PRO A 169 20.05 -1.52 -8.83
C PRO A 169 19.82 -0.58 -7.63
N VAL A 170 18.69 0.14 -7.60
CA VAL A 170 18.35 1.03 -6.47
C VAL A 170 18.07 0.18 -5.24
N LEU A 171 17.28 -0.89 -5.36
CA LEU A 171 16.98 -1.81 -4.27
C LEU A 171 18.25 -2.44 -3.68
N ARG A 172 19.18 -2.89 -4.52
CA ARG A 172 20.46 -3.45 -4.05
C ARG A 172 21.30 -2.40 -3.32
N LYS A 173 21.31 -1.16 -3.82
CA LYS A 173 22.03 -0.08 -3.15
C LYS A 173 21.40 0.28 -1.80
N PHE A 174 20.08 0.27 -1.71
CA PHE A 174 19.36 0.44 -0.45
C PHE A 174 19.70 -0.69 0.54
N GLU A 175 19.68 -1.96 0.08
CA GLU A 175 20.09 -3.12 0.89
C GLU A 175 21.50 -2.96 1.46
N GLU A 176 22.49 -2.51 0.65
CA GLU A 176 23.87 -2.24 1.09
C GLU A 176 23.95 -1.14 2.16
N GLN A 177 23.02 -0.20 2.18
CA GLN A 177 22.99 0.93 3.12
C GLN A 177 22.27 0.60 4.44
N CYS A 178 21.53 -0.52 4.50
CA CYS A 178 20.84 -0.96 5.71
C CYS A 178 21.77 -1.74 6.64
N ASP A 179 21.76 -1.43 7.94
CA ASP A 179 22.47 -2.18 8.99
C ASP A 179 21.75 -3.49 9.38
N PHE A 180 20.66 -3.82 8.70
CA PHE A 180 19.80 -4.98 8.91
C PHE A 180 19.51 -5.66 7.56
N PRO A 181 19.18 -6.98 7.57
CA PRO A 181 18.90 -7.69 6.32
C PRO A 181 17.53 -7.32 5.75
N LEU A 182 17.46 -7.18 4.41
CA LEU A 182 16.22 -7.23 3.65
C LEU A 182 15.86 -8.69 3.38
N LEU A 183 14.64 -9.09 3.71
CA LEU A 183 14.17 -10.47 3.66
C LEU A 183 13.19 -10.71 2.51
N GLY A 184 13.45 -11.76 1.71
CA GLY A 184 12.61 -12.11 0.57
C GLY A 184 12.72 -13.60 0.22
N ALA A 185 12.07 -14.46 1.00
CA ALA A 185 12.19 -15.92 0.82
C ALA A 185 11.60 -16.43 -0.49
N ASN A 186 10.60 -15.72 -1.04
CA ASN A 186 9.97 -16.00 -2.33
C ASN A 186 10.38 -15.03 -3.44
N ALA A 187 11.31 -14.12 -3.21
CA ALA A 187 11.94 -13.31 -4.24
C ALA A 187 13.14 -14.08 -4.82
N LEU A 188 12.92 -14.87 -5.86
CA LEU A 188 13.91 -15.83 -6.37
C LEU A 188 14.60 -15.29 -7.62
N ASP A 189 15.91 -15.53 -7.74
CA ASP A 189 16.64 -15.35 -8.99
C ASP A 189 16.08 -16.31 -10.06
N ALA A 190 15.68 -15.79 -11.22
CA ALA A 190 14.98 -16.56 -12.25
C ALA A 190 15.82 -17.70 -12.83
N ARG A 191 17.16 -17.60 -12.82
CA ARG A 191 18.07 -18.59 -13.37
C ARG A 191 18.36 -19.72 -12.40
N THR A 192 18.55 -19.39 -11.11
CA THR A 192 18.98 -20.36 -10.09
C THR A 192 17.83 -20.90 -9.25
N LEU A 193 16.70 -20.22 -9.23
CA LEU A 193 15.53 -20.47 -8.38
C LEU A 193 15.88 -20.47 -6.88
N ARG A 194 16.96 -19.78 -6.51
CA ARG A 194 17.33 -19.53 -5.11
C ARG A 194 16.88 -18.15 -4.69
N PRO A 195 16.60 -17.94 -3.39
CA PRO A 195 16.30 -16.60 -2.89
C PRO A 195 17.41 -15.61 -3.29
N ALA A 196 17.01 -14.52 -3.91
CA ALA A 196 17.91 -13.45 -4.34
C ALA A 196 18.28 -12.54 -3.15
N PHE A 197 17.45 -12.51 -2.11
CA PHE A 197 17.67 -11.81 -0.85
C PHE A 197 17.71 -12.81 0.31
N ALA A 198 18.14 -12.38 1.49
CA ALA A 198 18.11 -13.24 2.67
C ALA A 198 16.67 -13.76 2.90
N PRO A 199 16.44 -15.07 3.02
CA PRO A 199 15.09 -15.57 3.22
C PRO A 199 14.57 -15.32 4.64
N TYR A 200 15.46 -15.26 5.61
CA TYR A 200 15.14 -15.11 7.03
C TYR A 200 16.34 -14.57 7.82
N VAL A 201 16.07 -14.15 9.05
CA VAL A 201 17.08 -13.90 10.08
C VAL A 201 16.70 -14.64 11.36
N ILE A 202 17.70 -15.08 12.16
CA ILE A 202 17.49 -15.64 13.50
C ILE A 202 18.17 -14.73 14.52
N LYS A 203 17.37 -14.05 15.35
CA LYS A 203 17.83 -13.22 16.46
C LYS A 203 17.89 -14.05 17.75
N ARG A 204 18.85 -13.73 18.60
CA ARG A 204 19.02 -14.38 19.91
C ARG A 204 18.75 -13.38 21.02
N LEU A 205 17.73 -13.64 21.82
CA LEU A 205 17.40 -12.88 23.00
C LEU A 205 18.01 -13.57 24.23
N ARG A 206 18.91 -12.87 24.91
CA ARG A 206 19.58 -13.41 26.10
C ARG A 206 18.61 -13.42 27.29
N THR A 207 18.37 -14.57 27.86
CA THR A 207 17.55 -14.68 29.07
C THR A 207 18.42 -14.74 30.34
N PRO A 208 17.89 -14.38 31.51
CA PRO A 208 18.60 -14.49 32.77
C PRO A 208 18.87 -15.96 33.21
N PHE A 209 18.35 -16.94 32.43
CA PHE A 209 18.43 -18.34 32.76
C PHE A 209 19.56 -19.09 32.02
N GLY A 210 20.41 -18.38 31.27
CA GLY A 210 21.49 -18.98 30.48
C GLY A 210 21.03 -19.81 29.29
N ARG A 211 19.77 -19.63 28.85
CA ARG A 211 19.15 -20.30 27.69
C ARG A 211 18.50 -19.26 26.82
N ASP A 212 19.21 -18.82 25.77
CA ASP A 212 18.72 -17.81 24.85
C ASP A 212 17.43 -18.27 24.17
N VAL A 213 16.53 -17.30 23.87
CA VAL A 213 15.41 -17.50 22.97
C VAL A 213 15.88 -17.22 21.54
N ARG A 214 15.56 -18.11 20.62
CA ARG A 214 15.87 -17.96 19.18
C ARG A 214 14.60 -17.59 18.43
N VAL A 215 14.52 -16.33 18.00
CA VAL A 215 13.39 -15.79 17.24
C VAL A 215 13.79 -15.77 15.77
N ALA A 216 13.10 -16.53 14.94
CA ALA A 216 13.25 -16.48 13.48
C ALA A 216 12.24 -15.52 12.89
N VAL A 217 12.69 -14.63 11.99
CA VAL A 217 11.85 -13.78 11.17
C VAL A 217 12.01 -14.23 9.72
N LEU A 218 10.93 -14.69 9.10
CA LEU A 218 10.85 -15.09 7.70
C LEU A 218 10.23 -13.94 6.89
N GLY A 219 10.89 -13.47 5.82
CA GLY A 219 10.34 -12.44 4.95
C GLY A 219 9.64 -13.02 3.72
N LEU A 220 8.42 -12.58 3.44
CA LEU A 220 7.65 -12.97 2.26
C LEU A 220 7.11 -11.72 1.56
N THR A 221 7.25 -11.67 0.24
CA THR A 221 6.78 -10.57 -0.60
C THR A 221 5.62 -10.98 -1.50
N ASN A 222 4.99 -10.02 -2.15
CA ASN A 222 3.80 -10.25 -2.98
C ASN A 222 4.16 -10.87 -4.34
N PRO A 223 3.45 -11.93 -4.79
CA PRO A 223 3.68 -12.52 -6.11
C PRO A 223 3.26 -11.60 -7.26
N GLY A 224 2.37 -10.62 -7.04
CA GLY A 224 1.93 -9.64 -8.02
C GLY A 224 3.04 -8.77 -8.61
N ILE A 225 4.20 -8.69 -7.95
CA ILE A 225 5.41 -8.01 -8.47
C ILE A 225 5.77 -8.49 -9.88
N ALA A 226 5.57 -9.79 -10.17
CA ALA A 226 5.83 -10.36 -11.49
C ALA A 226 5.02 -9.69 -12.61
N ILE A 227 3.89 -9.09 -12.28
CA ILE A 227 3.00 -8.36 -13.19
C ILE A 227 3.25 -6.85 -13.08
N TRP A 228 3.13 -6.29 -11.87
CA TRP A 228 3.17 -4.85 -11.64
C TRP A 228 4.51 -4.22 -11.98
N ASP A 229 5.61 -4.94 -11.70
CA ASP A 229 6.99 -4.49 -11.96
C ASP A 229 7.70 -5.28 -13.06
N LYS A 230 6.95 -5.86 -13.99
CA LYS A 230 7.49 -6.69 -15.07
C LYS A 230 8.67 -6.04 -15.81
N VAL A 231 8.64 -4.72 -16.00
CA VAL A 231 9.73 -3.96 -16.64
C VAL A 231 11.04 -4.09 -15.87
N ASN A 232 10.98 -4.07 -14.55
CA ASN A 232 12.15 -4.12 -13.67
C ASN A 232 12.62 -5.55 -13.38
N VAL A 233 11.67 -6.51 -13.21
CA VAL A 233 11.96 -7.86 -12.72
C VAL A 233 11.85 -8.96 -13.78
N GLY A 234 11.20 -8.70 -14.93
CA GLY A 234 10.95 -9.69 -15.97
C GLY A 234 12.22 -10.38 -16.46
N GLY A 235 12.23 -11.71 -16.50
CA GLY A 235 13.37 -12.54 -16.86
C GLY A 235 14.53 -12.56 -15.86
N LYS A 236 14.48 -11.76 -14.79
CA LYS A 236 15.50 -11.65 -13.75
C LYS A 236 15.09 -12.33 -12.45
N MET A 237 13.80 -12.22 -12.10
CA MET A 237 13.25 -12.74 -10.84
C MET A 237 11.91 -13.44 -11.06
N VAL A 238 11.57 -14.35 -10.14
CA VAL A 238 10.26 -15.01 -10.03
C VAL A 238 9.77 -14.95 -8.58
N PHE A 239 8.45 -14.88 -8.41
CA PHE A 239 7.79 -14.66 -7.11
C PHE A 239 6.72 -15.74 -6.87
N PRO A 240 7.10 -16.94 -6.39
CA PRO A 240 6.14 -17.96 -5.98
C PRO A 240 5.23 -17.54 -4.85
N GLY A 241 4.13 -18.26 -4.66
CA GLY A 241 3.15 -18.00 -3.60
C GLY A 241 3.72 -18.02 -2.19
N LEU A 242 3.09 -17.21 -1.31
CA LEU A 242 3.54 -17.09 0.09
C LEU A 242 3.37 -18.39 0.86
N GLU A 243 2.22 -19.09 0.66
CA GLU A 243 1.92 -20.35 1.34
C GLU A 243 2.96 -21.42 1.04
N GLU A 244 3.28 -21.62 -0.26
CA GLU A 244 4.27 -22.62 -0.69
C GLU A 244 5.65 -22.35 -0.08
N GLN A 245 6.07 -21.09 -0.06
CA GLN A 245 7.38 -20.74 0.48
C GLN A 245 7.40 -20.77 2.01
N ALA A 246 6.34 -20.36 2.67
CA ALA A 246 6.21 -20.54 4.12
C ALA A 246 6.26 -22.02 4.51
N ALA A 247 5.52 -22.89 3.80
CA ALA A 247 5.52 -24.33 4.02
C ALA A 247 6.91 -24.98 3.83
N LYS A 248 7.75 -24.41 2.96
CA LYS A 248 9.15 -24.82 2.77
C LYS A 248 10.07 -24.35 3.89
N TRP A 249 9.93 -23.08 4.32
CA TRP A 249 10.91 -22.45 5.22
C TRP A 249 10.61 -22.63 6.69
N VAL A 250 9.34 -22.62 7.12
CA VAL A 250 8.97 -22.70 8.54
C VAL A 250 9.46 -24.01 9.21
N PRO A 251 9.25 -25.20 8.61
CA PRO A 251 9.79 -26.43 9.21
C PRO A 251 11.33 -26.42 9.30
N LYS A 252 12.00 -25.84 8.31
CA LYS A 252 13.46 -25.68 8.32
C LYS A 252 13.92 -24.78 9.47
N LEU A 253 13.25 -23.63 9.69
CA LEU A 253 13.56 -22.73 10.80
C LEU A 253 13.38 -23.43 12.15
N ARG A 254 12.30 -24.19 12.32
CA ARG A 254 12.06 -25.00 13.52
C ARG A 254 13.14 -26.07 13.71
N SER A 255 13.55 -26.76 12.65
CA SER A 255 14.63 -27.75 12.70
C SER A 255 16.01 -27.14 13.04
N MET A 256 16.23 -25.87 12.66
CA MET A 256 17.40 -25.08 13.04
C MET A 256 17.34 -24.61 14.51
N GLY A 257 16.28 -24.93 15.23
CA GLY A 257 16.10 -24.62 16.64
C GLY A 257 15.50 -23.25 16.93
N ALA A 258 14.68 -22.70 16.02
CA ALA A 258 13.89 -21.52 16.31
C ALA A 258 12.80 -21.85 17.34
N ASP A 259 12.79 -21.13 18.46
CA ASP A 259 11.79 -21.24 19.52
C ASP A 259 10.51 -20.48 19.14
N VAL A 260 10.66 -19.36 18.46
CA VAL A 260 9.57 -18.52 17.93
C VAL A 260 9.80 -18.27 16.46
N VAL A 261 8.75 -18.38 15.64
CA VAL A 261 8.77 -18.06 14.21
C VAL A 261 7.74 -16.97 13.93
N ILE A 262 8.22 -15.85 13.44
CA ILE A 262 7.42 -14.71 12.98
C ILE A 262 7.57 -14.63 11.47
N VAL A 263 6.47 -14.42 10.77
CA VAL A 263 6.47 -14.11 9.36
C VAL A 263 6.26 -12.61 9.20
N SER A 264 7.15 -11.94 8.49
CA SER A 264 6.94 -10.57 7.99
C SER A 264 6.47 -10.70 6.55
N ALA A 265 5.18 -10.49 6.32
CA ALA A 265 4.52 -10.77 5.04
C ALA A 265 3.99 -9.48 4.41
N HIS A 266 4.57 -9.08 3.29
CA HIS A 266 4.01 -8.00 2.47
C HIS A 266 2.88 -8.54 1.60
N SER A 267 1.74 -8.78 2.23
CA SER A 267 0.53 -9.35 1.62
C SER A 267 -0.62 -9.17 2.59
N GLY A 268 -1.77 -8.70 2.12
CA GLY A 268 -2.96 -8.52 2.96
C GLY A 268 -3.42 -9.80 3.64
N SER A 269 -4.18 -9.66 4.71
CA SER A 269 -4.63 -10.82 5.50
C SER A 269 -5.63 -11.70 4.72
N SER A 270 -6.46 -11.10 3.87
CA SER A 270 -7.44 -11.75 2.98
C SER A 270 -7.96 -10.76 1.94
N GLY A 271 -8.59 -11.26 0.89
CA GLY A 271 -9.20 -10.44 -0.15
C GLY A 271 -9.00 -11.02 -1.54
N THR A 272 -9.63 -10.41 -2.53
CA THR A 272 -9.47 -10.77 -3.95
C THR A 272 -8.15 -10.22 -4.48
N SER A 273 -7.54 -10.93 -5.42
CA SER A 273 -6.34 -10.45 -6.11
C SER A 273 -6.69 -9.33 -7.10
N SER A 274 -5.93 -8.24 -7.09
CA SER A 274 -6.07 -7.13 -8.05
C SER A 274 -5.72 -7.53 -9.48
N TYR A 275 -4.93 -8.58 -9.64
CA TYR A 275 -4.56 -9.18 -10.92
C TYR A 275 -5.48 -10.35 -11.36
N GLY A 276 -6.59 -10.60 -10.63
CA GLY A 276 -7.52 -11.69 -10.96
C GLY A 276 -6.80 -13.06 -11.05
N ASP A 277 -7.04 -13.78 -12.14
CA ASP A 277 -6.49 -15.14 -12.38
C ASP A 277 -5.18 -15.14 -13.20
N GLN A 278 -4.52 -13.99 -13.37
CA GLN A 278 -3.28 -13.90 -14.16
C GLN A 278 -2.10 -14.66 -13.54
N LEU A 279 -2.12 -14.86 -12.22
CA LEU A 279 -1.16 -15.70 -11.48
C LEU A 279 -1.91 -16.78 -10.71
N PRO A 280 -1.30 -17.98 -10.55
CA PRO A 280 -1.89 -19.07 -9.77
C PRO A 280 -1.75 -18.84 -8.24
N TYR A 281 -1.33 -17.67 -7.81
CA TYR A 281 -1.02 -17.34 -6.42
C TYR A 281 -1.98 -16.29 -5.88
N VAL A 282 -2.31 -16.39 -4.59
CA VAL A 282 -3.19 -15.42 -3.92
C VAL A 282 -2.37 -14.18 -3.55
N GLU A 283 -2.87 -12.99 -3.89
CA GLU A 283 -2.25 -11.71 -3.52
C GLU A 283 -2.31 -11.46 -2.01
N ASN A 284 -3.50 -11.62 -1.43
CA ASN A 284 -3.77 -11.34 -0.01
C ASN A 284 -3.79 -12.65 0.79
N ALA A 285 -2.61 -13.22 1.01
CA ALA A 285 -2.42 -14.60 1.47
C ALA A 285 -1.95 -14.75 2.93
N ALA A 286 -1.74 -13.66 3.70
CA ALA A 286 -1.19 -13.78 5.05
C ALA A 286 -2.07 -14.61 5.99
N GLY A 287 -3.40 -14.47 5.89
CA GLY A 287 -4.35 -15.32 6.62
C GLY A 287 -4.30 -16.78 6.19
N LEU A 288 -4.16 -17.05 4.89
CA LEU A 288 -4.02 -18.39 4.35
C LEU A 288 -2.73 -19.07 4.84
N VAL A 289 -1.62 -18.32 4.88
CA VAL A 289 -0.33 -18.79 5.45
C VAL A 289 -0.50 -19.17 6.92
N ALA A 290 -1.18 -18.35 7.72
CA ALA A 290 -1.45 -18.65 9.13
C ALA A 290 -2.31 -19.91 9.28
N GLU A 291 -3.32 -20.05 8.43
CA GLU A 291 -4.28 -21.15 8.48
C GLU A 291 -3.67 -22.51 8.07
N GLN A 292 -2.83 -22.51 7.03
CA GLN A 292 -2.35 -23.74 6.38
C GLN A 292 -0.95 -24.16 6.85
N VAL A 293 -0.07 -23.22 7.22
CA VAL A 293 1.33 -23.54 7.52
C VAL A 293 1.55 -23.71 9.02
N PRO A 294 1.85 -24.95 9.49
CA PRO A 294 2.08 -25.20 10.91
C PRO A 294 3.42 -24.61 11.38
N GLY A 295 3.44 -24.13 12.62
CA GLY A 295 4.68 -23.70 13.27
C GLY A 295 4.98 -22.20 13.14
N ILE A 296 4.04 -21.38 12.79
CA ILE A 296 4.09 -19.92 12.86
C ILE A 296 3.46 -19.47 14.18
N ASP A 297 4.03 -18.47 14.85
CA ASP A 297 3.52 -17.92 16.10
C ASP A 297 2.83 -16.56 15.89
N ALA A 298 3.36 -15.73 14.97
CA ALA A 298 2.78 -14.43 14.59
C ALA A 298 3.08 -14.07 13.14
N ILE A 299 2.24 -13.21 12.54
CA ILE A 299 2.47 -12.60 11.22
C ILE A 299 2.30 -11.09 11.33
N LEU A 300 3.35 -10.34 10.96
CA LEU A 300 3.26 -8.93 10.64
C LEU A 300 2.81 -8.82 9.20
N VAL A 301 1.67 -8.19 8.99
CA VAL A 301 0.96 -8.05 7.70
C VAL A 301 1.23 -6.67 7.12
N GLY A 302 1.21 -6.53 5.80
CA GLY A 302 1.29 -5.27 5.08
C GLY A 302 0.52 -5.31 3.76
N HIS A 303 0.78 -4.35 2.86
CA HIS A 303 0.22 -4.25 1.51
C HIS A 303 -1.22 -3.72 1.42
N ALA A 304 -2.10 -4.14 2.34
CA ALA A 304 -3.51 -3.76 2.27
C ALA A 304 -3.79 -2.35 2.82
N HIS A 305 -2.82 -1.74 3.53
CA HIS A 305 -2.92 -0.42 4.15
C HIS A 305 -4.04 -0.31 5.21
N VAL A 306 -4.40 -1.40 5.85
CA VAL A 306 -5.47 -1.44 6.85
C VAL A 306 -4.92 -1.55 8.27
N GLU A 307 -5.67 -1.09 9.25
CA GLU A 307 -5.34 -1.29 10.66
C GLU A 307 -5.95 -2.60 11.15
N ILE A 308 -5.10 -3.54 11.53
CA ILE A 308 -5.45 -4.78 12.23
C ILE A 308 -4.69 -4.78 13.55
N ALA A 309 -5.34 -4.37 14.64
CA ALA A 309 -4.70 -4.34 15.95
C ALA A 309 -4.36 -5.74 16.44
N GLU A 310 -5.32 -6.67 16.36
CA GLU A 310 -5.17 -8.06 16.72
C GLU A 310 -6.18 -8.92 15.96
N HIS A 311 -5.69 -9.93 15.26
CA HIS A 311 -6.54 -10.94 14.61
C HIS A 311 -5.93 -12.33 14.81
N PHE A 312 -6.74 -13.28 15.27
CA PHE A 312 -6.27 -14.65 15.46
C PHE A 312 -6.81 -15.58 14.39
N VAL A 313 -5.92 -16.26 13.71
CA VAL A 313 -6.23 -17.33 12.77
C VAL A 313 -5.89 -18.67 13.41
N THR A 314 -6.82 -19.62 13.37
CA THR A 314 -6.56 -20.98 13.85
C THR A 314 -5.93 -21.81 12.75
N ASN A 315 -4.73 -22.31 13.01
CA ASN A 315 -4.02 -23.19 12.08
C ASN A 315 -4.75 -24.54 11.98
N LYS A 316 -5.14 -24.92 10.77
CA LYS A 316 -5.94 -26.15 10.51
C LYS A 316 -5.21 -27.45 10.82
N VAL A 317 -3.86 -27.45 10.79
CA VAL A 317 -3.06 -28.64 11.03
C VAL A 317 -2.82 -28.87 12.52
N THR A 318 -2.59 -27.79 13.29
CA THR A 318 -2.16 -27.88 14.68
C THR A 318 -3.23 -27.48 15.70
N GLY A 319 -4.29 -26.82 15.26
CA GLY A 319 -5.30 -26.19 16.13
C GLY A 319 -4.77 -24.98 16.93
N LYS A 320 -3.51 -24.57 16.75
CA LYS A 320 -2.94 -23.41 17.44
C LYS A 320 -3.38 -22.12 16.80
N ARG A 321 -3.51 -21.09 17.61
CA ARG A 321 -3.80 -19.73 17.15
C ARG A 321 -2.51 -19.03 16.72
N VAL A 322 -2.54 -18.37 15.58
CA VAL A 322 -1.52 -17.46 15.06
C VAL A 322 -2.06 -16.05 15.16
N VAL A 323 -1.32 -15.11 15.73
CA VAL A 323 -1.72 -13.72 15.83
C VAL A 323 -1.22 -12.95 14.60
N LEU A 324 -2.12 -12.18 13.98
CA LEU A 324 -1.86 -11.27 12.86
C LEU A 324 -2.08 -9.84 13.32
N SER A 325 -1.22 -8.91 12.84
CA SER A 325 -1.41 -7.47 13.02
C SER A 325 -0.87 -6.71 11.82
N GLU A 326 -1.57 -5.64 11.43
CA GLU A 326 -1.18 -4.72 10.36
C GLU A 326 -1.28 -3.27 10.87
N PRO A 327 -0.18 -2.49 10.89
CA PRO A 327 -0.16 -1.14 11.47
C PRO A 327 -0.55 -0.04 10.48
N ALA A 328 -1.52 -0.28 9.61
CA ALA A 328 -1.90 0.63 8.53
C ALA A 328 -0.70 0.99 7.63
N LYS A 329 -0.47 2.26 7.34
CA LYS A 329 0.59 2.72 6.43
C LYS A 329 1.27 3.99 6.94
N TRP A 330 2.39 4.38 6.29
CA TRP A 330 3.10 5.67 6.42
C TRP A 330 3.62 5.98 7.82
N GLY A 331 3.65 4.94 8.70
CA GLY A 331 4.00 5.16 10.11
C GLY A 331 2.85 5.76 10.94
N GLN A 332 1.59 5.58 10.52
CA GLN A 332 0.41 5.97 11.31
C GLN A 332 0.30 5.17 12.60
N ARG A 333 0.75 3.92 12.56
CA ARG A 333 0.68 2.98 13.69
C ARG A 333 1.99 2.23 13.86
N LEU A 334 2.20 1.73 15.07
CA LEU A 334 3.24 0.75 15.40
C LEU A 334 2.57 -0.49 15.96
N THR A 335 2.74 -1.63 15.31
CA THR A 335 2.34 -2.94 15.89
C THR A 335 3.28 -3.30 17.04
N VAL A 336 2.71 -3.84 18.11
CA VAL A 336 3.43 -4.39 19.27
C VAL A 336 2.91 -5.79 19.54
N PHE A 337 3.72 -6.80 19.25
CA PHE A 337 3.45 -8.19 19.62
C PHE A 337 4.12 -8.48 20.95
N ASP A 338 3.38 -8.98 21.93
CA ASP A 338 3.91 -9.47 23.21
C ASP A 338 3.87 -11.01 23.24
N PHE A 339 4.97 -11.62 23.65
CA PHE A 339 5.13 -13.05 23.76
C PHE A 339 5.51 -13.44 25.19
N ASP A 340 4.75 -14.38 25.78
CA ASP A 340 5.09 -15.05 27.03
C ASP A 340 5.54 -16.47 26.72
N LEU A 341 6.74 -16.84 27.16
CA LEU A 341 7.36 -18.11 26.91
C LEU A 341 7.51 -18.91 28.23
N VAL A 342 7.39 -20.23 28.11
CA VAL A 342 7.70 -21.17 29.14
C VAL A 342 8.79 -22.13 28.67
N TRP A 343 9.73 -22.49 29.57
CA TRP A 343 10.76 -23.50 29.30
C TRP A 343 10.24 -24.88 29.63
N GLU A 344 9.98 -25.69 28.61
CA GLU A 344 9.46 -27.05 28.73
C GLU A 344 10.19 -28.01 27.79
N LYS A 345 10.47 -29.23 28.26
CA LYS A 345 11.07 -30.29 27.44
C LYS A 345 12.35 -29.86 26.71
N GLY A 346 13.15 -29.00 27.35
CA GLY A 346 14.45 -28.57 26.81
C GLY A 346 14.43 -27.44 25.78
N ARG A 347 13.29 -26.76 25.57
CA ARG A 347 13.13 -25.64 24.67
C ARG A 347 12.17 -24.58 25.22
N TRP A 348 12.24 -23.36 24.69
CA TRP A 348 11.22 -22.35 24.91
C TRP A 348 9.98 -22.64 24.05
N THR A 349 8.80 -22.44 24.62
CA THR A 349 7.51 -22.63 23.95
C THR A 349 6.65 -21.40 24.21
N VAL A 350 5.96 -20.90 23.18
CA VAL A 350 5.00 -19.80 23.32
C VAL A 350 3.80 -20.30 24.11
N GLU A 351 3.58 -19.73 25.30
CA GLU A 351 2.42 -19.94 26.14
C GLU A 351 1.30 -18.99 25.77
N LYS A 352 1.66 -17.71 25.53
CA LYS A 352 0.74 -16.66 25.11
C LYS A 352 1.40 -15.76 24.06
N ALA A 353 0.65 -15.37 23.05
CA ALA A 353 0.97 -14.32 22.13
C ALA A 353 -0.25 -13.40 21.95
N GLY A 354 -0.02 -12.12 21.77
CA GLY A 354 -1.04 -11.14 21.49
C GLY A 354 -0.43 -9.93 20.81
N SER A 355 -1.27 -9.03 20.30
CA SER A 355 -0.82 -7.79 19.66
C SER A 355 -1.69 -6.60 19.99
N GLN A 356 -1.15 -5.41 19.78
CA GLN A 356 -1.85 -4.13 19.81
C GLN A 356 -1.18 -3.18 18.82
N VAL A 357 -1.84 -2.09 18.49
CA VAL A 357 -1.24 -1.00 17.72
C VAL A 357 -1.19 0.29 18.55
N LEU A 358 -0.08 1.01 18.42
CA LEU A 358 0.11 2.33 19.04
C LEU A 358 -0.04 3.39 17.96
N ASN A 359 -0.76 4.46 18.27
CA ASN A 359 -1.03 5.56 17.34
C ASN A 359 0.09 6.61 17.38
N SER A 360 0.64 6.96 16.22
CA SER A 360 1.72 7.96 16.09
C SER A 360 1.27 9.39 16.40
N ASN A 361 -0.03 9.71 16.28
CA ASN A 361 -0.55 11.04 16.62
C ASN A 361 -0.52 11.36 18.13
N THR A 362 -0.21 10.38 18.97
CA THR A 362 -0.09 10.55 20.43
C THR A 362 1.28 11.05 20.89
N VAL A 363 2.24 11.16 19.98
CA VAL A 363 3.63 11.51 20.29
C VAL A 363 4.19 12.57 19.36
N ALA A 364 5.20 13.29 19.83
CA ALA A 364 6.00 14.16 18.98
C ALA A 364 7.06 13.35 18.21
N GLU A 365 7.57 13.93 17.13
CA GLU A 365 8.69 13.39 16.37
C GLU A 365 9.96 13.28 17.24
N ASP A 366 10.73 12.23 17.04
CA ASP A 366 12.04 12.07 17.67
C ASP A 366 13.04 13.10 17.11
N ARG A 367 13.49 14.00 17.97
CA ARG A 367 14.44 15.06 17.61
C ARG A 367 15.75 14.54 17.03
N LYS A 368 16.17 13.30 17.33
CA LYS A 368 17.38 12.71 16.77
C LYS A 368 17.17 12.38 15.31
N VAL A 369 16.06 11.73 14.95
CA VAL A 369 15.71 11.40 13.55
C VAL A 369 15.50 12.70 12.76
N VAL A 370 14.74 13.66 13.32
CA VAL A 370 14.53 14.97 12.70
C VAL A 370 15.85 15.70 12.46
N SER A 371 16.76 15.72 13.44
CA SER A 371 18.05 16.38 13.28
C SER A 371 18.96 15.69 12.28
N LEU A 372 18.93 14.37 12.24
CA LEU A 372 19.73 13.54 11.32
C LEU A 372 19.38 13.82 9.86
N LEU A 373 18.10 14.02 9.54
CA LEU A 373 17.59 14.10 8.16
C LEU A 373 17.05 15.50 7.79
N ARG A 374 17.36 16.52 8.58
CA ARG A 374 16.90 17.89 8.35
C ARG A 374 17.33 18.45 7.00
N ASP A 375 18.56 18.18 6.61
CA ASP A 375 19.11 18.73 5.37
C ASP A 375 18.55 18.00 4.14
N GLU A 376 18.32 16.69 4.26
CA GLU A 376 17.64 15.89 3.25
C GLU A 376 16.20 16.37 3.02
N HIS A 377 15.47 16.61 4.11
CA HIS A 377 14.14 17.21 4.05
C HIS A 377 14.14 18.57 3.35
N ARG A 378 15.03 19.49 3.77
CA ARG A 378 15.15 20.82 3.16
C ARG A 378 15.47 20.80 1.67
N LYS A 379 16.35 19.89 1.24
CA LYS A 379 16.67 19.72 -0.19
C LYS A 379 15.41 19.33 -0.97
N VAL A 380 14.62 18.41 -0.45
CA VAL A 380 13.41 17.94 -1.13
C VAL A 380 12.33 19.01 -1.13
N VAL A 381 12.12 19.74 -0.01
CA VAL A 381 11.22 20.90 0.01
C VAL A 381 11.63 21.95 -1.01
N ALA A 382 12.93 22.26 -1.10
CA ALA A 382 13.42 23.19 -2.11
C ALA A 382 13.21 22.67 -3.55
N TYR A 383 13.38 21.37 -3.78
CA TYR A 383 13.14 20.73 -5.06
C TYR A 383 11.67 20.81 -5.47
N VAL A 384 10.74 20.40 -4.62
CA VAL A 384 9.32 20.37 -4.98
C VAL A 384 8.71 21.75 -5.17
N ASN A 385 9.30 22.79 -4.58
CA ASN A 385 8.90 24.18 -4.73
C ASN A 385 9.56 24.91 -5.93
N GLN A 386 10.36 24.22 -6.74
CA GLN A 386 10.90 24.84 -7.97
C GLN A 386 9.78 25.15 -8.94
N VAL A 387 9.73 26.40 -9.41
CA VAL A 387 8.83 26.82 -10.47
C VAL A 387 9.27 26.23 -11.80
N ILE A 388 8.35 25.56 -12.49
CA ILE A 388 8.58 24.86 -13.76
C ILE A 388 7.81 25.44 -14.94
N GLY A 389 6.92 26.37 -14.68
CA GLY A 389 6.11 27.06 -15.69
C GLY A 389 5.06 27.96 -15.03
N THR A 390 4.10 28.39 -15.81
CA THR A 390 2.96 29.19 -15.34
C THR A 390 1.65 28.57 -15.79
N SER A 391 0.52 28.90 -15.13
CA SER A 391 -0.82 28.59 -15.62
C SER A 391 -1.65 29.86 -15.74
N VAL A 392 -2.40 29.98 -16.85
CA VAL A 392 -3.24 31.14 -17.14
C VAL A 392 -4.41 31.24 -16.14
N VAL A 393 -4.96 30.11 -15.73
CA VAL A 393 -6.06 30.00 -14.77
C VAL A 393 -5.79 28.91 -13.73
N ALA A 394 -6.45 29.00 -12.59
CA ALA A 394 -6.44 27.90 -11.61
C ALA A 394 -7.29 26.73 -12.13
N MET A 395 -6.80 25.50 -11.93
CA MET A 395 -7.52 24.26 -12.21
C MET A 395 -7.57 23.39 -10.95
N SER A 396 -8.66 22.67 -10.73
CA SER A 396 -8.88 21.84 -9.54
C SER A 396 -9.45 20.48 -9.91
N THR A 397 -9.10 19.46 -9.13
CA THR A 397 -9.67 18.11 -9.23
C THR A 397 -10.91 17.90 -8.37
N ALA A 398 -11.35 18.90 -7.61
CA ALA A 398 -12.42 18.75 -6.62
C ALA A 398 -13.73 18.20 -7.20
N ASP A 399 -14.12 18.66 -8.39
CA ASP A 399 -15.32 18.23 -9.10
C ASP A 399 -15.07 17.13 -10.15
N ALA A 400 -13.81 16.77 -10.43
CA ALA A 400 -13.43 15.79 -11.44
C ALA A 400 -14.09 14.40 -11.30
N PRO A 401 -14.50 13.93 -10.10
CA PRO A 401 -15.24 12.68 -9.98
C PRO A 401 -16.62 12.69 -10.64
N TRP A 402 -17.21 13.87 -10.94
CA TRP A 402 -18.57 13.97 -11.54
C TRP A 402 -18.70 15.01 -12.64
N LYS A 403 -17.65 15.75 -12.94
CA LYS A 403 -17.56 16.69 -14.05
C LYS A 403 -16.29 16.45 -14.85
N ASP A 404 -16.37 16.75 -16.13
CA ASP A 404 -15.20 16.80 -16.99
C ASP A 404 -14.44 18.10 -16.71
N GLU A 405 -13.33 17.99 -16.01
CA GLU A 405 -12.55 19.13 -15.55
C GLU A 405 -11.24 19.25 -16.35
N PRO A 406 -10.85 20.49 -16.76
CA PRO A 406 -9.66 20.73 -17.55
C PRO A 406 -8.36 20.13 -17.00
N ILE A 407 -8.29 19.90 -15.71
CA ILE A 407 -7.12 19.33 -15.06
C ILE A 407 -6.95 17.83 -15.38
N ILE A 408 -8.03 17.09 -15.64
CA ILE A 408 -7.98 15.70 -16.10
C ILE A 408 -7.64 15.66 -17.58
N ASP A 409 -8.16 16.63 -18.37
CA ASP A 409 -7.77 16.81 -19.77
C ASP A 409 -6.29 17.10 -19.92
N LEU A 410 -5.67 17.87 -18.99
CA LEU A 410 -4.23 18.10 -18.99
C LEU A 410 -3.45 16.78 -18.90
N ILE A 411 -3.82 15.89 -17.98
CA ILE A 411 -3.16 14.59 -17.85
C ILE A 411 -3.32 13.79 -19.16
N ASN A 412 -4.53 13.73 -19.68
CA ASN A 412 -4.84 13.03 -20.92
C ASN A 412 -4.09 13.61 -22.12
N GLN A 413 -4.00 14.93 -22.24
CA GLN A 413 -3.27 15.62 -23.30
C GLN A 413 -1.77 15.26 -23.27
N VAL A 414 -1.16 15.31 -22.09
CA VAL A 414 0.25 14.95 -21.91
C VAL A 414 0.51 13.51 -22.32
N GLN A 415 -0.35 12.59 -21.90
CA GLN A 415 -0.23 11.17 -22.24
C GLN A 415 -0.41 10.94 -23.75
N ALA A 416 -1.44 11.55 -24.36
CA ALA A 416 -1.72 11.41 -25.78
C ALA A 416 -0.59 12.00 -26.65
N GLU A 417 -0.10 13.20 -26.35
CA GLU A 417 1.03 13.81 -27.07
C GLU A 417 2.29 12.96 -26.96
N THR A 418 2.56 12.41 -25.78
CA THR A 418 3.74 11.56 -25.54
C THR A 418 3.68 10.30 -26.38
N VAL A 419 2.53 9.61 -26.41
CA VAL A 419 2.34 8.39 -27.20
C VAL A 419 2.37 8.70 -28.69
N ALA A 420 1.68 9.74 -29.14
CA ALA A 420 1.66 10.16 -30.54
C ALA A 420 3.08 10.48 -31.05
N ALA A 421 3.86 11.23 -30.28
CA ALA A 421 5.25 11.55 -30.62
C ALA A 421 6.14 10.28 -30.70
N ALA A 422 5.93 9.35 -29.79
CA ALA A 422 6.68 8.09 -29.75
C ALA A 422 6.35 7.15 -30.93
N LEU A 423 5.12 7.21 -31.46
CA LEU A 423 4.67 6.38 -32.58
C LEU A 423 4.87 7.04 -33.95
N ALA A 424 5.30 8.30 -33.99
CA ALA A 424 5.48 9.06 -35.23
C ALA A 424 6.41 8.32 -36.22
N GLY A 425 5.95 8.17 -37.48
CA GLY A 425 6.67 7.44 -38.53
C GLY A 425 6.67 5.91 -38.40
N GLY A 426 5.99 5.37 -37.39
CA GLY A 426 5.86 3.92 -37.18
C GLY A 426 4.58 3.32 -37.75
N GLU A 427 4.36 2.03 -37.54
CA GLU A 427 3.20 1.23 -38.03
C GLU A 427 1.84 1.82 -37.58
N TYR A 428 1.80 2.49 -36.44
CA TYR A 428 0.57 2.98 -35.81
C TYR A 428 0.44 4.51 -35.83
N ALA A 429 1.30 5.21 -36.55
CA ALA A 429 1.34 6.68 -36.58
C ALA A 429 0.02 7.33 -37.06
N GLU A 430 -0.71 6.65 -37.95
CA GLU A 430 -1.96 7.14 -38.54
C GLU A 430 -3.21 6.79 -37.69
N LEU A 431 -3.05 6.02 -36.60
CA LEU A 431 -4.19 5.70 -35.76
C LEU A 431 -4.44 6.81 -34.73
N PRO A 432 -5.71 7.16 -34.48
CA PRO A 432 -6.05 8.11 -33.42
C PRO A 432 -5.56 7.63 -32.04
N VAL A 433 -4.97 8.53 -31.28
CA VAL A 433 -4.54 8.25 -29.91
C VAL A 433 -5.61 8.77 -28.96
N LEU A 434 -6.22 7.86 -28.20
CA LEU A 434 -7.09 8.14 -27.08
C LEU A 434 -6.30 8.00 -25.79
N SER A 435 -6.69 8.70 -24.74
CA SER A 435 -6.00 8.63 -23.44
C SER A 435 -6.98 8.49 -22.29
N GLN A 436 -6.59 7.72 -21.27
CA GLN A 436 -7.35 7.63 -20.04
C GLN A 436 -6.61 8.28 -18.85
N ALA A 437 -7.37 8.95 -18.00
CA ALA A 437 -6.90 9.42 -16.70
C ALA A 437 -7.99 9.28 -15.65
N SER A 438 -7.57 9.18 -14.39
CA SER A 438 -8.46 9.12 -13.23
C SER A 438 -8.29 10.37 -12.37
N CYS A 439 -9.27 10.66 -11.52
CA CYS A 439 -9.09 11.58 -10.41
C CYS A 439 -8.27 10.88 -9.31
N PHE A 440 -6.95 11.02 -9.33
CA PHE A 440 -6.07 10.36 -8.36
C PHE A 440 -6.04 11.03 -6.99
N SER A 441 -6.47 12.30 -6.91
CA SER A 441 -6.60 13.08 -5.68
C SER A 441 -7.69 14.12 -5.87
N ARG A 442 -8.64 14.22 -4.94
CA ARG A 442 -9.71 15.25 -4.97
C ARG A 442 -9.24 16.63 -4.50
N THR A 443 -8.02 16.73 -4.03
CA THR A 443 -7.44 17.95 -3.46
C THR A 443 -6.27 18.50 -4.27
N ALA A 444 -5.95 17.85 -5.39
CA ALA A 444 -4.90 18.32 -6.28
C ALA A 444 -5.40 19.52 -7.13
N GLY A 445 -4.45 20.34 -7.56
CA GLY A 445 -4.75 21.50 -8.39
C GLY A 445 -3.50 22.15 -8.94
N ILE A 446 -3.69 22.97 -9.96
CA ILE A 446 -2.68 23.89 -10.49
C ILE A 446 -3.15 25.30 -10.21
N PRO A 447 -2.36 26.16 -9.53
CA PRO A 447 -2.74 27.56 -9.28
C PRO A 447 -2.67 28.40 -10.57
N ALA A 448 -3.36 29.52 -10.60
CA ALA A 448 -3.07 30.56 -11.58
C ALA A 448 -1.73 31.24 -11.23
N GLY A 449 -0.90 31.53 -12.22
CA GLY A 449 0.46 32.04 -12.03
C GLY A 449 1.50 30.93 -12.00
N ASP A 450 2.47 31.01 -11.10
CA ASP A 450 3.59 30.06 -11.01
C ASP A 450 3.12 28.64 -10.71
N VAL A 451 3.62 27.68 -11.49
CA VAL A 451 3.40 26.25 -11.34
C VAL A 451 4.68 25.60 -10.87
N THR A 452 4.63 24.87 -9.77
CA THR A 452 5.78 24.20 -9.19
C THR A 452 5.80 22.71 -9.50
N ILE A 453 6.93 22.04 -9.21
CA ILE A 453 7.05 20.57 -9.32
C ILE A 453 5.97 19.87 -8.50
N ARG A 454 5.69 20.34 -7.27
CA ARG A 454 4.67 19.70 -6.41
C ARG A 454 3.26 19.82 -6.98
N ASP A 455 2.93 20.95 -7.62
CA ASP A 455 1.61 21.14 -8.22
C ASP A 455 1.40 20.14 -9.36
N ALA A 456 2.37 19.99 -10.26
CA ALA A 456 2.35 19.00 -11.33
C ALA A 456 2.41 17.56 -10.80
N ALA A 457 3.26 17.29 -9.81
CA ALA A 457 3.41 15.96 -9.22
C ALA A 457 2.16 15.52 -8.44
N GLY A 458 1.45 16.45 -7.81
CA GLY A 458 0.22 16.19 -7.07
C GLY A 458 -0.94 15.70 -7.93
N LEU A 459 -0.91 15.97 -9.25
CA LEU A 459 -1.91 15.47 -10.19
C LEU A 459 -1.82 13.97 -10.39
N TYR A 460 -0.60 13.41 -10.29
CA TYR A 460 -0.33 12.00 -10.49
C TYR A 460 0.58 11.46 -9.37
N PRO A 461 0.03 11.20 -8.17
CA PRO A 461 0.82 10.81 -7.00
C PRO A 461 1.40 9.39 -7.10
N PHE A 462 0.89 8.56 -8.02
CA PHE A 462 1.36 7.20 -8.25
C PHE A 462 2.54 7.15 -9.21
N GLU A 463 3.39 6.14 -9.06
CA GLU A 463 4.60 5.96 -9.90
C GLU A 463 4.33 5.05 -11.09
N ASN A 464 3.17 5.26 -11.73
CA ASN A 464 2.81 4.52 -12.94
C ASN A 464 3.59 5.03 -14.15
N THR A 465 3.99 4.10 -15.00
CA THR A 465 4.56 4.37 -16.32
C THR A 465 3.48 4.37 -17.39
N LEU A 466 3.78 4.97 -18.54
CA LEU A 466 2.84 5.10 -19.64
C LEU A 466 3.05 3.96 -20.67
N GLU A 467 1.95 3.33 -21.07
CA GLU A 467 1.90 2.35 -22.14
C GLU A 467 0.89 2.75 -23.22
N ALA A 468 0.99 2.15 -24.40
CA ALA A 468 0.01 2.27 -25.47
C ALA A 468 -0.49 0.89 -25.89
N ARG A 469 -1.80 0.71 -25.89
CA ARG A 469 -2.50 -0.52 -26.26
C ARG A 469 -3.39 -0.30 -27.46
N LEU A 470 -3.66 -1.35 -28.24
CA LEU A 470 -4.52 -1.26 -29.38
C LEU A 470 -5.92 -1.77 -29.04
N LEU A 471 -6.93 -0.90 -29.09
CA LEU A 471 -8.32 -1.24 -28.84
C LEU A 471 -9.19 -1.03 -30.08
N THR A 472 -10.27 -1.80 -30.19
CA THR A 472 -11.37 -1.54 -31.13
C THR A 472 -12.42 -0.62 -30.49
N GLY A 473 -13.28 -0.01 -31.31
CA GLY A 473 -14.39 0.82 -30.82
C GLY A 473 -15.36 0.05 -29.93
N ALA A 474 -15.60 -1.24 -30.21
CA ALA A 474 -16.39 -2.12 -29.35
C ALA A 474 -15.75 -2.30 -27.98
N GLN A 475 -14.44 -2.58 -27.95
CA GLN A 475 -13.67 -2.75 -26.71
C GLN A 475 -13.60 -1.45 -25.89
N LEU A 476 -13.46 -0.30 -26.56
CA LEU A 476 -13.51 1.01 -25.92
C LEU A 476 -14.87 1.24 -25.22
N LYS A 477 -15.97 0.92 -25.88
CA LYS A 477 -17.31 1.04 -25.29
C LYS A 477 -17.45 0.15 -24.03
N GLU A 478 -17.01 -1.09 -24.10
CA GLU A 478 -17.07 -1.98 -22.93
C GLU A 478 -16.15 -1.51 -21.79
N TYR A 479 -15.01 -0.92 -22.12
CA TYR A 479 -14.13 -0.28 -21.14
C TYR A 479 -14.82 0.88 -20.41
N LEU A 480 -15.48 1.77 -21.16
CA LEU A 480 -16.21 2.91 -20.61
C LEU A 480 -17.42 2.45 -19.76
N GLU A 481 -18.17 1.44 -20.21
CA GLU A 481 -19.26 0.84 -19.43
C GLU A 481 -18.75 0.27 -18.09
N TYR A 482 -17.56 -0.34 -18.11
CA TYR A 482 -16.95 -0.85 -16.89
C TYR A 482 -16.50 0.28 -15.96
N SER A 483 -15.93 1.36 -16.50
CA SER A 483 -15.57 2.56 -15.73
C SER A 483 -16.82 3.21 -15.11
N ALA A 484 -17.91 3.33 -15.86
CA ALA A 484 -19.15 3.97 -15.42
C ALA A 484 -19.85 3.28 -14.24
N ARG A 485 -19.48 2.04 -13.87
CA ARG A 485 -19.98 1.37 -12.65
C ARG A 485 -19.58 2.09 -11.34
N TYR A 486 -18.61 3.01 -11.42
CA TYR A 486 -18.19 3.88 -10.32
C TYR A 486 -19.35 4.73 -9.74
N TYR A 487 -20.34 5.06 -10.57
CA TYR A 487 -21.47 5.87 -10.14
C TYR A 487 -22.58 5.03 -9.51
N VAL A 488 -23.18 5.57 -8.46
CA VAL A 488 -24.39 5.01 -7.87
C VAL A 488 -25.55 5.20 -8.86
N ARG A 489 -26.32 4.14 -9.11
CA ARG A 489 -27.52 4.25 -9.95
C ARG A 489 -28.51 5.23 -9.35
N THR A 490 -28.84 6.28 -10.09
CA THR A 490 -29.72 7.36 -9.64
C THR A 490 -30.86 7.55 -10.65
N PRO A 491 -32.03 6.92 -10.40
CA PRO A 491 -33.21 7.07 -11.26
C PRO A 491 -33.67 8.53 -11.40
N ALA A 492 -34.47 8.83 -12.42
CA ALA A 492 -35.03 10.16 -12.65
C ALA A 492 -35.85 10.66 -11.45
N GLY A 493 -35.82 11.97 -11.23
CA GLY A 493 -36.56 12.65 -10.15
C GLY A 493 -35.71 12.97 -8.92
N GLY A 494 -35.89 14.17 -8.39
CA GLY A 494 -35.19 14.68 -7.20
C GLY A 494 -33.77 15.20 -7.44
N PRO A 495 -33.18 15.90 -6.45
CA PRO A 495 -31.82 16.41 -6.55
C PRO A 495 -30.79 15.27 -6.51
N VAL A 496 -29.64 15.48 -7.15
CA VAL A 496 -28.48 14.58 -7.06
C VAL A 496 -27.60 15.01 -5.89
N ASP A 497 -27.32 14.10 -4.98
CA ASP A 497 -26.41 14.30 -3.85
C ASP A 497 -24.99 13.85 -4.28
N THR A 498 -24.10 14.79 -4.54
CA THR A 498 -22.72 14.49 -4.96
C THR A 498 -21.94 13.68 -3.92
N ALA A 499 -22.26 13.81 -2.64
CA ALA A 499 -21.62 13.03 -1.58
C ALA A 499 -21.94 11.52 -1.63
N LYS A 500 -23.01 11.14 -2.38
CA LYS A 500 -23.47 9.75 -2.52
C LYS A 500 -23.47 9.28 -3.97
N LEU A 501 -22.99 10.09 -4.89
CA LEU A 501 -23.07 9.81 -6.32
C LEU A 501 -22.00 8.84 -6.80
N THR A 502 -20.86 8.85 -6.17
CA THR A 502 -19.63 8.16 -6.58
C THR A 502 -19.28 7.00 -5.63
N ASN A 503 -18.21 6.26 -5.96
CA ASN A 503 -17.68 5.17 -5.15
C ASN A 503 -18.70 4.04 -4.90
N ALA A 504 -19.57 3.76 -5.87
CA ALA A 504 -20.50 2.64 -5.79
C ALA A 504 -19.74 1.34 -5.48
N ASP A 505 -20.31 0.53 -4.58
CA ASP A 505 -19.71 -0.73 -4.14
C ASP A 505 -18.27 -0.62 -3.62
N GLY A 506 -17.86 0.57 -3.15
CA GLY A 506 -16.52 0.84 -2.61
C GLY A 506 -15.45 1.02 -3.69
N ILE A 507 -15.82 1.26 -4.95
CA ILE A 507 -14.87 1.51 -6.04
C ILE A 507 -14.11 2.81 -5.74
N PRO A 508 -12.76 2.79 -5.62
CA PRO A 508 -12.00 4.00 -5.35
C PRO A 508 -11.89 4.90 -6.58
N ASP A 509 -11.61 6.19 -6.36
CA ASP A 509 -11.53 7.19 -7.42
C ASP A 509 -10.51 6.84 -8.52
N TYR A 510 -9.39 6.26 -8.16
CA TYR A 510 -8.37 5.80 -9.12
C TYR A 510 -8.81 4.59 -9.98
N ASN A 511 -9.98 4.02 -9.73
CA ASN A 511 -10.61 2.98 -10.54
C ASN A 511 -11.85 3.50 -11.31
N TYR A 512 -11.97 4.81 -11.46
CA TYR A 512 -12.83 5.49 -12.42
C TYR A 512 -11.96 6.21 -13.46
N ASP A 513 -12.08 5.84 -14.72
CA ASP A 513 -11.30 6.39 -15.81
C ASP A 513 -12.18 7.25 -16.73
N ALA A 514 -11.80 8.51 -16.91
CA ALA A 514 -12.28 9.39 -17.98
C ALA A 514 -11.39 9.19 -19.22
N VAL A 515 -12.00 9.09 -20.40
CA VAL A 515 -11.28 8.90 -21.66
C VAL A 515 -11.41 10.15 -22.50
N SER A 516 -10.27 10.72 -22.91
CA SER A 516 -10.17 11.86 -23.81
C SER A 516 -9.93 11.41 -25.26
N GLY A 517 -10.33 12.25 -26.21
CA GLY A 517 -10.28 11.97 -27.65
C GLY A 517 -11.59 11.42 -28.22
N VAL A 518 -12.58 11.12 -27.38
CA VAL A 518 -13.96 10.75 -27.75
C VAL A 518 -14.95 11.58 -26.94
N THR A 519 -16.22 11.62 -27.38
CA THR A 519 -17.30 12.23 -26.62
C THR A 519 -18.38 11.20 -26.29
N TYR A 520 -18.95 11.28 -25.07
CA TYR A 520 -19.98 10.35 -24.60
C TYR A 520 -20.77 10.93 -23.41
N ASP A 521 -21.98 10.45 -23.21
CA ASP A 521 -22.75 10.67 -21.98
C ASP A 521 -22.73 9.42 -21.11
N ILE A 522 -22.71 9.62 -19.79
CA ILE A 522 -22.88 8.54 -18.79
C ILE A 522 -24.27 8.70 -18.17
N ASP A 523 -25.22 7.88 -18.60
CA ASP A 523 -26.59 7.91 -18.06
C ASP A 523 -26.67 7.09 -16.77
N ILE A 524 -26.63 7.78 -15.63
CA ILE A 524 -26.65 7.17 -14.31
C ILE A 524 -28.02 6.62 -13.90
N ALA A 525 -29.08 6.86 -14.67
CA ALA A 525 -30.38 6.23 -14.47
C ALA A 525 -30.39 4.78 -14.96
N GLN A 526 -29.48 4.43 -15.88
CA GLN A 526 -29.38 3.12 -16.47
C GLN A 526 -28.65 2.11 -15.57
N PRO A 527 -28.92 0.81 -15.74
CA PRO A 527 -28.11 -0.23 -15.07
C PRO A 527 -26.66 -0.22 -15.59
N VAL A 528 -25.75 -0.76 -14.78
CA VAL A 528 -24.37 -1.01 -15.18
C VAL A 528 -24.34 -1.85 -16.46
N GLY A 529 -23.48 -1.48 -17.42
CA GLY A 529 -23.37 -2.12 -18.73
C GLY A 529 -24.29 -1.51 -19.82
N SER A 530 -25.05 -0.44 -19.49
CA SER A 530 -25.94 0.26 -20.42
C SER A 530 -25.94 1.78 -20.20
N ARG A 531 -24.84 2.31 -19.64
CA ARG A 531 -24.72 3.72 -19.22
C ARG A 531 -24.10 4.63 -20.26
N ILE A 532 -23.28 4.07 -21.17
CA ILE A 532 -22.58 4.86 -22.19
C ILE A 532 -23.49 5.12 -23.38
N VAL A 533 -23.82 6.39 -23.56
CA VAL A 533 -24.74 6.86 -24.60
C VAL A 533 -24.01 7.85 -25.51
N GLY A 534 -24.30 7.83 -26.81
CA GLY A 534 -23.79 8.80 -27.76
C GLY A 534 -22.27 8.77 -27.99
N LEU A 535 -21.60 7.61 -27.73
CA LEU A 535 -20.17 7.48 -27.93
C LEU A 535 -19.77 7.84 -29.37
N SER A 536 -18.98 8.91 -29.53
CA SER A 536 -18.58 9.44 -30.83
C SER A 536 -17.11 9.86 -30.88
N PHE A 537 -16.55 9.75 -32.06
CA PHE A 537 -15.20 10.21 -32.44
C PHE A 537 -15.33 11.18 -33.60
N GLU A 538 -14.73 12.38 -33.47
CA GLU A 538 -14.83 13.48 -34.47
C GLU A 538 -16.29 13.77 -34.89
N GLY A 539 -17.21 13.75 -33.93
CA GLY A 539 -18.63 14.03 -34.14
C GLY A 539 -19.43 12.94 -34.85
N LYS A 540 -18.84 11.77 -35.10
CA LYS A 540 -19.51 10.59 -35.70
C LYS A 540 -19.59 9.46 -34.68
N PRO A 541 -20.68 8.65 -34.68
CA PRO A 541 -20.74 7.46 -33.85
C PRO A 541 -19.51 6.59 -34.05
N VAL A 542 -18.93 6.10 -32.96
CA VAL A 542 -17.76 5.22 -33.02
C VAL A 542 -18.13 3.90 -33.73
N ASP A 543 -17.43 3.59 -34.82
CA ASP A 543 -17.54 2.27 -35.46
C ASP A 543 -16.95 1.20 -34.51
N PRO A 544 -17.72 0.16 -34.16
CA PRO A 544 -17.23 -0.93 -33.33
C PRO A 544 -15.93 -1.57 -33.83
N ALA A 545 -15.65 -1.57 -35.13
CA ALA A 545 -14.44 -2.10 -35.74
C ALA A 545 -13.29 -1.07 -35.88
N ALA A 546 -13.54 0.21 -35.62
CA ALA A 546 -12.49 1.24 -35.67
C ALA A 546 -11.36 0.89 -34.67
N ARG A 547 -10.13 1.21 -35.06
CA ARG A 547 -8.94 0.93 -34.25
C ARG A 547 -8.39 2.21 -33.65
N PHE A 548 -8.06 2.18 -32.39
CA PHE A 548 -7.48 3.25 -31.63
C PHE A 548 -6.21 2.81 -30.92
N VAL A 549 -5.22 3.68 -30.85
CA VAL A 549 -4.15 3.56 -29.88
C VAL A 549 -4.66 4.14 -28.57
N PHE A 550 -4.57 3.39 -27.50
CA PHE A 550 -5.08 3.75 -26.19
C PHE A 550 -3.91 3.97 -25.21
N ALA A 551 -3.63 5.23 -24.89
CA ALA A 551 -2.65 5.61 -23.89
C ALA A 551 -3.19 5.29 -22.50
N VAL A 552 -2.45 4.50 -21.75
CA VAL A 552 -2.92 3.90 -20.50
C VAL A 552 -1.76 3.69 -19.53
N ASN A 553 -2.00 3.76 -18.23
CA ASN A 553 -0.96 3.47 -17.24
C ASN A 553 -0.67 1.96 -17.13
N ASN A 554 0.55 1.61 -16.69
CA ASN A 554 0.98 0.21 -16.53
C ASN A 554 0.11 -0.57 -15.52
N TYR A 555 -0.44 0.07 -14.50
CA TYR A 555 -1.36 -0.57 -13.55
C TYR A 555 -2.60 -1.11 -14.29
N ARG A 556 -3.21 -0.28 -15.14
CA ARG A 556 -4.36 -0.67 -15.95
C ARG A 556 -3.97 -1.70 -17.01
N ALA A 557 -2.82 -1.49 -17.66
CA ALA A 557 -2.28 -2.38 -18.67
C ALA A 557 -1.97 -3.79 -18.15
N SER A 558 -1.63 -3.91 -16.87
CA SER A 558 -1.37 -5.20 -16.20
C SER A 558 -2.60 -5.86 -15.58
N GLY A 559 -3.79 -5.22 -15.66
CA GLY A 559 -5.05 -5.77 -15.14
C GLY A 559 -5.59 -5.09 -13.90
N GLY A 560 -4.90 -4.08 -13.38
CA GLY A 560 -5.33 -3.33 -12.21
C GLY A 560 -6.74 -2.77 -12.34
N GLY A 561 -7.56 -2.98 -11.31
CA GLY A 561 -8.98 -2.62 -11.28
C GLY A 561 -9.88 -3.51 -12.13
N ASN A 562 -9.34 -4.60 -12.74
CA ASN A 562 -10.06 -5.59 -13.55
C ASN A 562 -10.77 -4.99 -14.80
N PHE A 563 -10.21 -3.94 -15.38
CA PHE A 563 -10.75 -3.35 -16.59
C PHE A 563 -10.64 -4.33 -17.78
N PRO A 564 -11.71 -4.46 -18.59
CA PRO A 564 -11.73 -5.41 -19.69
C PRO A 564 -10.79 -4.99 -20.82
N HIS A 565 -10.36 -5.98 -21.62
CA HIS A 565 -9.63 -5.89 -22.86
C HIS A 565 -8.19 -5.39 -22.75
N VAL A 566 -7.88 -4.39 -21.94
CA VAL A 566 -6.56 -3.73 -21.89
C VAL A 566 -5.42 -4.68 -21.57
N PRO A 567 -5.50 -5.62 -20.59
CA PRO A 567 -4.40 -6.57 -20.32
C PRO A 567 -4.11 -7.51 -21.48
N GLY A 568 -5.14 -7.90 -22.24
CA GLY A 568 -5.01 -8.79 -23.41
C GLY A 568 -4.75 -8.06 -24.73
N ALA A 569 -4.82 -6.73 -24.75
CA ALA A 569 -4.63 -5.93 -25.96
C ALA A 569 -3.16 -5.89 -26.40
N LYS A 570 -2.94 -5.77 -27.73
CA LYS A 570 -1.59 -5.63 -28.28
C LYS A 570 -0.92 -4.37 -27.74
N GLN A 571 0.19 -4.54 -27.03
CA GLN A 571 1.06 -3.43 -26.64
C GLN A 571 1.79 -2.92 -27.89
N VAL A 572 1.65 -1.63 -28.19
CA VAL A 572 2.27 -1.00 -29.36
C VAL A 572 3.43 -0.10 -28.96
N TRP A 573 3.44 0.35 -27.69
CA TRP A 573 4.52 1.13 -27.11
C TRP A 573 4.50 1.07 -25.59
N ALA A 574 5.65 1.28 -24.95
CA ALA A 574 5.79 1.51 -23.51
C ALA A 574 7.10 2.24 -23.22
N ASN A 575 7.15 3.01 -22.15
CA ASN A 575 8.39 3.54 -21.60
C ASN A 575 8.55 3.16 -20.12
N SER A 576 9.68 3.54 -19.54
CA SER A 576 9.96 3.35 -18.11
C SER A 576 9.83 4.64 -17.29
N ASP A 577 9.47 5.75 -17.95
CA ASP A 577 9.34 7.03 -17.27
C ASP A 577 7.95 7.13 -16.63
N GLU A 578 7.92 7.65 -15.42
CA GLU A 578 6.68 7.86 -14.69
C GLU A 578 5.85 8.96 -15.36
N ILE A 579 4.53 8.77 -15.42
CA ILE A 579 3.58 9.75 -15.98
C ILE A 579 3.73 11.11 -15.29
N ARG A 580 3.94 11.12 -13.98
CA ARG A 580 4.22 12.33 -13.20
C ARG A 580 5.39 13.14 -13.77
N ASN A 581 6.49 12.47 -14.11
CA ASN A 581 7.67 13.13 -14.67
C ASN A 581 7.41 13.63 -16.10
N THR A 582 6.60 12.90 -16.85
CA THR A 582 6.15 13.31 -18.17
C THR A 582 5.32 14.60 -18.10
N ILE A 583 4.44 14.72 -17.08
CA ILE A 583 3.66 15.95 -16.81
C ILE A 583 4.61 17.12 -16.46
N ILE A 584 5.54 16.90 -15.54
CA ILE A 584 6.54 17.92 -15.15
C ILE A 584 7.34 18.40 -16.37
N ALA A 585 7.87 17.46 -17.16
CA ALA A 585 8.64 17.79 -18.37
C ALA A 585 7.81 18.52 -19.42
N TRP A 586 6.54 18.16 -19.59
CA TRP A 586 5.62 18.81 -20.51
C TRP A 586 5.37 20.27 -20.08
N VAL A 587 5.08 20.51 -18.78
CA VAL A 587 4.89 21.88 -18.26
C VAL A 587 6.15 22.71 -18.45
N GLN A 588 7.34 22.15 -18.17
CA GLN A 588 8.63 22.81 -18.41
C GLN A 588 8.84 23.17 -19.88
N ALA A 589 8.53 22.25 -20.79
CA ALA A 589 8.71 22.46 -22.23
C ALA A 589 7.74 23.49 -22.81
N LYS A 590 6.48 23.50 -22.33
CA LYS A 590 5.46 24.48 -22.77
C LYS A 590 5.68 25.87 -22.12
N GLY A 591 6.23 25.92 -20.91
CA GLY A 591 6.44 27.14 -20.13
C GLY A 591 5.16 27.79 -19.61
N SER A 592 4.02 27.56 -20.28
CA SER A 592 2.69 28.02 -19.85
C SER A 592 1.62 26.99 -20.14
N VAL A 593 0.72 26.79 -19.18
CA VAL A 593 -0.44 25.91 -19.27
C VAL A 593 -1.69 26.77 -19.48
N ASP A 594 -2.32 26.63 -20.65
CA ASP A 594 -3.58 27.29 -20.98
C ASP A 594 -4.64 26.23 -21.32
N PRO A 595 -5.66 26.03 -20.47
CA PRO A 595 -6.73 25.07 -20.74
C PRO A 595 -7.45 25.28 -22.07
N ALA A 596 -7.50 26.53 -22.58
CA ALA A 596 -8.12 26.82 -23.87
C ALA A 596 -7.46 26.09 -25.06
N ALA A 597 -6.20 25.61 -24.86
CA ALA A 597 -5.47 24.88 -25.88
C ALA A 597 -5.78 23.36 -25.93
N PHE A 598 -6.35 22.79 -24.88
CA PHE A 598 -6.54 21.34 -24.80
C PHE A 598 -7.85 20.89 -24.14
N ALA A 599 -8.47 21.72 -23.28
CA ALA A 599 -9.67 21.32 -22.56
C ALA A 599 -10.90 21.33 -23.48
N SER A 600 -11.69 20.30 -23.39
CA SER A 600 -12.96 20.16 -24.07
C SER A 600 -13.91 19.30 -23.27
N VAL A 601 -15.23 19.57 -23.36
CA VAL A 601 -16.20 18.69 -22.70
C VAL A 601 -16.32 17.39 -23.50
N GLY A 602 -15.58 16.36 -23.08
CA GLY A 602 -15.57 15.04 -23.68
C GLY A 602 -16.65 14.12 -23.11
N TRP A 603 -17.04 14.33 -21.84
CA TRP A 603 -18.08 13.51 -21.22
C TRP A 603 -18.93 14.30 -20.23
N ARG A 604 -20.12 13.80 -19.91
CA ARG A 604 -20.99 14.36 -18.89
C ARG A 604 -21.91 13.30 -18.29
N LEU A 605 -22.33 13.53 -17.05
CA LEU A 605 -23.37 12.72 -16.42
C LEU A 605 -24.75 13.17 -16.89
N THR A 606 -25.58 12.20 -17.26
CA THR A 606 -26.98 12.41 -17.61
C THR A 606 -27.91 11.51 -16.81
N ARG A 607 -29.20 11.88 -16.76
CA ARG A 607 -30.29 11.04 -16.30
C ARG A 607 -31.39 11.08 -17.36
N GLU A 608 -31.63 9.94 -18.01
CA GLU A 608 -32.61 9.85 -19.12
C GLU A 608 -32.36 10.93 -20.19
N GLY A 609 -31.07 11.13 -20.55
CA GLY A 609 -30.65 12.10 -21.56
C GLY A 609 -30.57 13.56 -21.08
N THR A 610 -30.95 13.87 -19.84
CA THR A 610 -30.84 15.22 -19.29
C THR A 610 -29.55 15.36 -18.48
N PRO A 611 -28.68 16.39 -18.75
CA PRO A 611 -27.49 16.64 -17.97
C PRO A 611 -27.79 16.78 -16.47
N VAL A 612 -26.96 16.16 -15.64
CA VAL A 612 -27.07 16.22 -14.15
C VAL A 612 -26.54 17.54 -13.63
N PHE A 613 -25.47 18.05 -14.27
CA PHE A 613 -24.83 19.31 -13.95
C PHE A 613 -24.87 20.22 -15.18
N PRO A 614 -25.06 21.55 -14.99
CA PRO A 614 -25.09 22.50 -16.10
C PRO A 614 -23.76 22.60 -16.82
#